data_d48f181e8e633e515701fb6d78dd184a
#
_entry.id   d48f181e8e633e515701fb6d78dd184a
#
_cell.length_a   1.000
_cell.length_b   1.000
_cell.length_c   1.000
_cell.angle_alpha   90.00
_cell.angle_beta   90.00
_cell.angle_gamma   90.00
#
_symmetry.space_group_name_H-M   'P 1'
#
loop_
_entity.id
_entity.type
_entity.pdbx_description
1 polymer ?
#
loop_
_entity_poly.entity_id
_entity_poly.type
_entity_poly.pdbx_seq_one_letter_code
_entity_poly.pdbx_strand_id
1 'polypeptide(L)'
;MNPIIRRELLEVLRTRRAVALQLGLAVVCALLVLVRWPTGDVADLSGARSLQVLRIFGYGLLAGVLLLVPAYPATSLVREKVKGTLALLLNSPLRPWSIYVGKLGGTLGFTAVLLVMTLPAAAACYALGGAGARGGITALYAVLALAALQMSTLGLLVSSRSQSADGALRFTYGLVLAVAVLTLAPHALLRGTAGPAAELASWLRCLSPVPAVMEVLGQGDVGSHGLSGGFAVAPRYALLAGLGSLLCAWATVARLNHTALDRARPPGVMTQDRSARQRVARGVLFLFFFDPQRRAGGMSRWVNPVMVKEFRSRRFGRSHWTLRLIALTAVLSLGLSYVAASGALGWGVEVIGGALVLLQVALLIVFTPSLAAGLVSAERESGSWQLLLMTPLSAGAILRGKLLSVAWPLLLLLCATLPGYVVMMTIKP
;
A
#
# COMPACT_ATOMS: atom_id res chain seq x y z
N MET A 1 32.09 -1.07 -1.64
CA MET A 1 30.64 -1.25 -1.33
C MET A 1 30.24 -0.19 -0.32
N ASN A 2 29.13 0.54 -0.54
CA ASN A 2 28.69 1.59 0.39
C ASN A 2 28.37 0.97 1.76
N PRO A 3 28.98 1.43 2.87
CA PRO A 3 28.80 0.85 4.19
C PRO A 3 27.33 0.89 4.66
N ILE A 4 26.57 1.86 4.16
CA ILE A 4 25.13 1.99 4.47
C ILE A 4 24.33 0.82 3.87
N ILE A 5 24.63 0.39 2.62
CA ILE A 5 23.95 -0.75 1.99
C ILE A 5 24.16 -2.01 2.83
N ARG A 6 25.40 -2.28 3.25
CA ARG A 6 25.73 -3.45 4.07
C ARG A 6 24.98 -3.43 5.41
N ARG A 7 24.95 -2.27 6.07
CA ARG A 7 24.25 -2.09 7.34
C ARG A 7 22.74 -2.34 7.18
N GLU A 8 22.10 -1.68 6.20
CA GLU A 8 20.66 -1.78 5.96
C GLU A 8 20.25 -3.21 5.58
N LEU A 9 21.02 -3.88 4.70
CA LEU A 9 20.75 -5.27 4.32
C LEU A 9 20.87 -6.22 5.52
N LEU A 10 21.93 -6.08 6.32
CA LEU A 10 22.12 -6.93 7.50
C LEU A 10 21.02 -6.68 8.55
N GLU A 11 20.60 -5.41 8.74
CA GLU A 11 19.55 -5.07 9.69
C GLU A 11 18.20 -5.70 9.28
N VAL A 12 17.89 -5.70 7.98
CA VAL A 12 16.63 -6.28 7.49
C VAL A 12 16.70 -7.80 7.41
N LEU A 13 17.73 -8.38 6.78
CA LEU A 13 17.80 -9.82 6.54
C LEU A 13 18.01 -10.66 7.80
N ARG A 14 18.65 -10.10 8.84
CA ARG A 14 18.84 -10.80 10.12
C ARG A 14 17.58 -10.89 10.99
N THR A 15 16.52 -10.17 10.63
CA THR A 15 15.29 -10.23 11.43
C THR A 15 14.49 -11.49 11.11
N ARG A 16 14.08 -12.22 12.15
CA ARG A 16 13.18 -13.39 12.00
C ARG A 16 11.92 -13.05 11.21
N ARG A 17 11.45 -11.79 11.28
CA ARG A 17 10.27 -11.32 10.56
C ARG A 17 10.49 -11.21 9.07
N ALA A 18 11.67 -10.75 8.62
CA ALA A 18 12.00 -10.66 7.21
C ALA A 18 12.09 -12.06 6.59
N VAL A 19 12.74 -12.99 7.28
CA VAL A 19 12.81 -14.39 6.85
C VAL A 19 11.41 -15.03 6.79
N ALA A 20 10.57 -14.80 7.79
CA ALA A 20 9.20 -15.30 7.79
C ALA A 20 8.36 -14.72 6.65
N LEU A 21 8.53 -13.43 6.31
CA LEU A 21 7.86 -12.78 5.18
C LEU A 21 8.32 -13.37 3.83
N GLN A 22 9.62 -13.57 3.67
CA GLN A 22 10.19 -14.15 2.45
C GLN A 22 9.73 -15.60 2.24
N LEU A 23 9.82 -16.42 3.28
CA LEU A 23 9.31 -17.79 3.25
C LEU A 23 7.80 -17.84 3.04
N GLY A 24 7.04 -16.95 3.71
CA GLY A 24 5.60 -16.85 3.55
C GLY A 24 5.22 -16.54 2.10
N LEU A 25 5.87 -15.58 1.46
CA LEU A 25 5.62 -15.26 0.06
C LEU A 25 5.98 -16.43 -0.86
N ALA A 26 7.13 -17.06 -0.64
CA ALA A 26 7.56 -18.21 -1.45
C ALA A 26 6.57 -19.38 -1.32
N VAL A 27 6.09 -19.67 -0.09
CA VAL A 27 5.07 -20.70 0.16
C VAL A 27 3.74 -20.34 -0.50
N VAL A 28 3.28 -19.10 -0.40
CA VAL A 28 2.05 -18.64 -1.08
C VAL A 28 2.19 -18.79 -2.59
N CYS A 29 3.30 -18.38 -3.19
CA CYS A 29 3.55 -18.55 -4.62
C CYS A 29 3.60 -20.03 -5.02
N ALA A 30 4.24 -20.88 -4.23
CA ALA A 30 4.27 -22.33 -4.47
C ALA A 30 2.87 -22.95 -4.37
N LEU A 31 2.09 -22.57 -3.37
CA LEU A 31 0.69 -23.01 -3.21
C LEU A 31 -0.20 -22.57 -4.38
N LEU A 32 -0.06 -21.33 -4.86
CA LEU A 32 -0.81 -20.85 -6.02
C LEU A 32 -0.54 -21.72 -7.27
N VAL A 33 0.71 -22.11 -7.47
CA VAL A 33 1.10 -23.02 -8.57
C VAL A 33 0.53 -24.43 -8.34
N LEU A 34 0.66 -24.98 -7.11
CA LEU A 34 0.19 -26.31 -6.78
C LEU A 34 -1.34 -26.48 -6.89
N VAL A 35 -2.11 -25.52 -6.39
CA VAL A 35 -3.60 -25.54 -6.43
C VAL A 35 -4.13 -25.57 -7.87
N ARG A 36 -3.37 -25.00 -8.79
CA ARG A 36 -3.74 -24.94 -10.22
C ARG A 36 -2.92 -25.90 -11.08
N TRP A 37 -2.17 -26.82 -10.45
CA TRP A 37 -1.42 -27.83 -11.18
C TRP A 37 -2.36 -28.71 -12.00
N PRO A 38 -2.10 -28.91 -13.30
CA PRO A 38 -2.95 -29.75 -14.13
C PRO A 38 -2.82 -31.22 -13.69
N THR A 39 -3.90 -31.80 -13.19
CA THR A 39 -3.95 -33.21 -12.73
C THR A 39 -4.53 -34.15 -13.79
N GLY A 40 -4.82 -33.69 -15.00
CA GLY A 40 -5.42 -34.51 -16.05
C GLY A 40 -4.33 -35.22 -16.90
N ASP A 41 -4.59 -36.48 -17.27
CA ASP A 41 -3.72 -37.32 -18.12
C ASP A 41 -3.58 -36.85 -19.56
N VAL A 42 -4.34 -35.82 -19.98
CA VAL A 42 -4.29 -35.30 -21.36
C VAL A 42 -3.38 -34.07 -21.38
N ALA A 43 -2.27 -34.21 -22.08
CA ALA A 43 -1.38 -33.08 -22.37
C ALA A 43 -2.14 -32.02 -23.17
N ASP A 44 -2.41 -30.86 -22.54
CA ASP A 44 -3.08 -29.74 -23.18
C ASP A 44 -2.10 -29.05 -24.14
N LEU A 45 -2.09 -29.47 -25.40
CA LEU A 45 -1.25 -28.92 -26.47
C LEU A 45 -1.53 -27.43 -26.75
N SER A 46 -2.66 -26.89 -26.26
CA SER A 46 -3.04 -25.48 -26.44
C SER A 46 -2.27 -24.53 -25.53
N GLY A 47 -1.62 -25.03 -24.45
CA GLY A 47 -0.90 -24.21 -23.46
C GLY A 47 -1.79 -23.28 -22.66
N ALA A 48 -3.12 -23.33 -22.81
CA ALA A 48 -4.05 -22.41 -22.16
C ALA A 48 -4.04 -22.55 -20.63
N ARG A 49 -3.95 -23.78 -20.13
CA ARG A 49 -3.88 -24.05 -18.68
C ARG A 49 -2.57 -23.56 -18.08
N SER A 50 -1.44 -23.75 -18.76
CA SER A 50 -0.14 -23.28 -18.27
C SER A 50 -0.06 -21.75 -18.24
N LEU A 51 -0.65 -21.06 -19.21
CA LEU A 51 -0.79 -19.60 -19.22
C LEU A 51 -1.66 -19.11 -18.06
N GLN A 52 -2.73 -19.84 -17.70
CA GLN A 52 -3.56 -19.48 -16.57
C GLN A 52 -2.79 -19.57 -15.23
N VAL A 53 -1.98 -20.62 -15.04
CA VAL A 53 -1.13 -20.77 -13.86
C VAL A 53 -0.11 -19.61 -13.79
N LEU A 54 0.55 -19.31 -14.91
CA LEU A 54 1.51 -18.21 -15.01
C LEU A 54 0.86 -16.85 -14.71
N ARG A 55 -0.36 -16.62 -15.16
CA ARG A 55 -1.12 -15.39 -14.86
C ARG A 55 -1.39 -15.24 -13.37
N ILE A 56 -1.92 -16.27 -12.72
CA ILE A 56 -2.20 -16.25 -11.26
C ILE A 56 -0.90 -16.03 -10.48
N PHE A 57 0.17 -16.71 -10.85
CA PHE A 57 1.49 -16.53 -10.25
C PHE A 57 2.01 -15.11 -10.45
N GLY A 58 1.95 -14.57 -11.66
CA GLY A 58 2.43 -13.21 -11.98
C GLY A 58 1.67 -12.12 -11.24
N TYR A 59 0.32 -12.23 -11.15
CA TYR A 59 -0.48 -11.29 -10.34
C TYR A 59 -0.22 -11.45 -8.85
N GLY A 60 0.00 -12.67 -8.36
CA GLY A 60 0.41 -12.91 -6.97
C GLY A 60 1.73 -12.24 -6.64
N LEU A 61 2.72 -12.33 -7.54
CA LEU A 61 4.01 -11.63 -7.38
C LEU A 61 3.85 -10.12 -7.42
N LEU A 62 3.07 -9.59 -8.36
CA LEU A 62 2.79 -8.15 -8.44
C LEU A 62 2.15 -7.64 -7.14
N ALA A 63 1.13 -8.34 -6.65
CA ALA A 63 0.49 -8.01 -5.37
C ALA A 63 1.51 -8.06 -4.20
N GLY A 64 2.36 -9.08 -4.16
CA GLY A 64 3.45 -9.18 -3.18
C GLY A 64 4.40 -8.00 -3.22
N VAL A 65 4.85 -7.59 -4.41
CA VAL A 65 5.72 -6.42 -4.60
C VAL A 65 5.03 -5.13 -4.16
N LEU A 66 3.79 -4.89 -4.58
CA LEU A 66 3.04 -3.68 -4.24
C LEU A 66 2.71 -3.57 -2.75
N LEU A 67 2.54 -4.71 -2.06
CA LEU A 67 2.21 -4.73 -0.63
C LEU A 67 3.43 -4.72 0.27
N LEU A 68 4.50 -5.45 -0.08
CA LEU A 68 5.63 -5.65 0.83
C LEU A 68 6.74 -4.62 0.64
N VAL A 69 7.05 -4.29 -0.63
CA VAL A 69 8.21 -3.43 -0.95
C VAL A 69 8.08 -2.01 -0.42
N PRO A 70 6.93 -1.30 -0.55
CA PRO A 70 6.83 0.11 -0.14
C PRO A 70 6.95 0.34 1.37
N ALA A 71 6.64 -0.66 2.20
CA ALA A 71 6.61 -0.53 3.65
C ALA A 71 7.97 -0.16 4.26
N TYR A 72 9.04 -0.76 3.73
CA TYR A 72 10.39 -0.56 4.26
C TYR A 72 10.94 0.84 3.96
N PRO A 73 11.02 1.32 2.70
CA PRO A 73 11.53 2.64 2.39
C PRO A 73 10.64 3.76 2.96
N ALA A 74 9.32 3.55 3.08
CA ALA A 74 8.41 4.52 3.69
C ALA A 74 8.79 4.89 5.12
N THR A 75 9.33 3.96 5.88
CA THR A 75 9.67 4.17 7.29
C THR A 75 11.16 4.43 7.54
N SER A 76 12.03 4.18 6.56
CA SER A 76 13.49 4.15 6.77
C SER A 76 14.07 5.49 7.23
N LEU A 77 13.77 6.61 6.55
CA LEU A 77 14.25 7.94 6.92
C LEU A 77 13.53 8.51 8.14
N VAL A 78 12.22 8.23 8.26
CA VAL A 78 11.44 8.69 9.43
C VAL A 78 11.93 8.07 10.72
N ARG A 79 12.30 6.79 10.72
CA ARG A 79 12.87 6.12 11.90
C ARG A 79 14.15 6.78 12.35
N GLU A 80 15.02 7.19 11.43
CA GLU A 80 16.24 7.90 11.77
C GLU A 80 15.99 9.32 12.28
N LYS A 81 14.97 10.00 11.71
CA LYS A 81 14.53 11.31 12.24
C LYS A 81 14.03 11.20 13.69
N VAL A 82 13.19 10.21 13.97
CA VAL A 82 12.61 9.99 15.30
C VAL A 82 13.68 9.59 16.32
N LYS A 83 14.64 8.76 15.89
CA LYS A 83 15.79 8.35 16.73
C LYS A 83 16.86 9.45 16.90
N GLY A 84 16.78 10.55 16.14
CA GLY A 84 17.81 11.61 16.13
C GLY A 84 19.10 11.21 15.40
N THR A 85 19.17 10.03 14.81
CA THR A 85 20.37 9.51 14.13
C THR A 85 20.57 10.10 12.74
N LEU A 86 19.53 10.72 12.15
CA LEU A 86 19.64 11.36 10.84
C LEU A 86 20.64 12.52 10.84
N ALA A 87 20.68 13.32 11.91
CA ALA A 87 21.63 14.40 12.06
C ALA A 87 23.08 13.88 12.10
N LEU A 88 23.33 12.78 12.81
CA LEU A 88 24.65 12.14 12.85
C LEU A 88 25.07 11.62 11.46
N LEU A 89 24.12 11.10 10.71
CA LEU A 89 24.35 10.55 9.37
C LEU A 89 24.67 11.66 8.36
N LEU A 90 24.04 12.83 8.50
CA LEU A 90 24.29 14.01 7.65
C LEU A 90 25.56 14.76 8.04
N ASN A 91 25.99 14.71 9.31
CA ASN A 91 27.26 15.25 9.77
C ASN A 91 28.46 14.31 9.47
N SER A 92 28.19 13.09 8.96
CA SER A 92 29.24 12.20 8.48
C SER A 92 29.82 12.72 7.16
N PRO A 93 31.06 12.32 6.77
CA PRO A 93 31.68 12.76 5.53
C PRO A 93 31.00 12.17 4.27
N LEU A 94 29.80 11.61 4.41
CA LEU A 94 29.04 11.00 3.32
C LEU A 94 28.18 12.04 2.60
N ARG A 95 28.24 12.05 1.28
CA ARG A 95 27.37 12.90 0.46
C ARG A 95 25.91 12.45 0.58
N PRO A 96 24.93 13.36 0.57
CA PRO A 96 23.49 13.01 0.65
C PRO A 96 23.05 12.01 -0.40
N TRP A 97 23.62 12.06 -1.60
CA TRP A 97 23.40 11.07 -2.64
C TRP A 97 23.85 9.66 -2.22
N SER A 98 24.99 9.54 -1.55
CA SER A 98 25.50 8.27 -1.03
C SER A 98 24.58 7.67 0.03
N ILE A 99 23.98 8.52 0.87
CA ILE A 99 23.00 8.11 1.88
C ILE A 99 21.73 7.60 1.18
N TYR A 100 21.24 8.33 0.18
CA TYR A 100 20.06 7.93 -0.61
C TYR A 100 20.27 6.59 -1.30
N VAL A 101 21.37 6.45 -2.05
CA VAL A 101 21.72 5.19 -2.75
C VAL A 101 21.92 4.04 -1.75
N GLY A 102 22.49 4.33 -0.59
CA GLY A 102 22.65 3.36 0.49
C GLY A 102 21.32 2.77 0.95
N LYS A 103 20.33 3.63 1.20
CA LYS A 103 18.99 3.21 1.64
C LYS A 103 18.19 2.55 0.53
N LEU A 104 18.25 3.09 -0.69
CA LEU A 104 17.62 2.47 -1.85
C LEU A 104 18.21 1.08 -2.13
N GLY A 105 19.55 0.96 -2.09
CA GLY A 105 20.25 -0.31 -2.28
C GLY A 105 19.88 -1.36 -1.23
N GLY A 106 19.71 -0.96 0.03
CA GLY A 106 19.19 -1.84 1.08
C GLY A 106 17.79 -2.37 0.78
N THR A 107 16.89 -1.50 0.33
CA THR A 107 15.51 -1.89 -0.05
C THR A 107 15.48 -2.79 -1.26
N LEU A 108 16.22 -2.44 -2.33
CA LEU A 108 16.28 -3.23 -3.56
C LEU A 108 16.96 -4.57 -3.31
N GLY A 109 17.97 -4.62 -2.46
CA GLY A 109 18.63 -5.88 -2.08
C GLY A 109 17.67 -6.82 -1.35
N PHE A 110 16.88 -6.31 -0.40
CA PHE A 110 15.82 -7.09 0.23
C PHE A 110 14.79 -7.61 -0.78
N THR A 111 14.36 -6.74 -1.72
CA THR A 111 13.40 -7.12 -2.76
C THR A 111 13.99 -8.13 -3.74
N ALA A 112 15.27 -8.01 -4.08
CA ALA A 112 15.96 -8.99 -4.92
C ALA A 112 15.96 -10.38 -4.27
N VAL A 113 16.28 -10.48 -2.97
CA VAL A 113 16.21 -11.75 -2.25
C VAL A 113 14.78 -12.29 -2.24
N LEU A 114 13.78 -11.43 -2.02
CA LEU A 114 12.36 -11.80 -2.04
C LEU A 114 11.97 -12.38 -3.42
N LEU A 115 12.35 -11.75 -4.51
CA LEU A 115 12.09 -12.23 -5.87
C LEU A 115 12.84 -13.53 -6.18
N VAL A 116 14.10 -13.67 -5.76
CA VAL A 116 14.91 -14.88 -5.95
C VAL A 116 14.26 -16.10 -5.24
N MET A 117 13.69 -15.89 -4.05
CA MET A 117 12.99 -16.96 -3.33
C MET A 117 11.74 -17.49 -4.06
N THR A 118 11.19 -16.73 -5.02
CA THR A 118 10.05 -17.16 -5.84
C THR A 118 10.46 -17.85 -7.15
N LEU A 119 11.77 -17.88 -7.49
CA LEU A 119 12.26 -18.52 -8.71
C LEU A 119 11.92 -20.02 -8.83
N PRO A 120 11.94 -20.84 -7.77
CA PRO A 120 11.51 -22.24 -7.88
C PRO A 120 10.07 -22.39 -8.38
N ALA A 121 9.15 -21.54 -7.92
CA ALA A 121 7.76 -21.53 -8.39
C ALA A 121 7.67 -21.05 -9.85
N ALA A 122 8.48 -20.07 -10.24
CA ALA A 122 8.59 -19.63 -11.64
C ALA A 122 9.13 -20.75 -12.55
N ALA A 123 10.14 -21.50 -12.09
CA ALA A 123 10.68 -22.65 -12.82
C ALA A 123 9.62 -23.75 -13.00
N ALA A 124 8.77 -24.00 -12.00
CA ALA A 124 7.64 -24.91 -12.12
C ALA A 124 6.63 -24.45 -13.19
N CYS A 125 6.31 -23.14 -13.22
CA CYS A 125 5.48 -22.57 -14.29
C CYS A 125 6.11 -22.73 -15.69
N TYR A 126 7.43 -22.63 -15.78
CA TYR A 126 8.15 -22.87 -17.02
C TYR A 126 8.08 -24.33 -17.47
N ALA A 127 8.25 -25.27 -16.55
CA ALA A 127 8.22 -26.71 -16.84
C ALA A 127 6.84 -27.19 -17.35
N LEU A 128 5.76 -26.46 -17.02
CA LEU A 128 4.41 -26.73 -17.53
C LEU A 128 4.24 -26.40 -19.03
N GLY A 129 5.27 -25.93 -19.73
CA GLY A 129 5.28 -25.83 -21.21
C GLY A 129 4.52 -24.64 -21.79
N GLY A 130 4.35 -23.55 -21.04
CA GLY A 130 3.81 -22.29 -21.60
C GLY A 130 4.68 -21.79 -22.75
N ALA A 131 4.20 -21.93 -23.99
CA ALA A 131 4.91 -21.47 -25.19
C ALA A 131 5.22 -19.97 -25.04
N GLY A 132 6.48 -19.61 -25.04
CA GLY A 132 6.95 -18.26 -24.76
C GLY A 132 7.38 -18.01 -23.31
N ALA A 133 7.38 -19.03 -22.47
CA ALA A 133 7.72 -18.93 -21.05
C ALA A 133 9.10 -18.29 -20.78
N ARG A 134 10.08 -18.48 -21.64
CA ARG A 134 11.41 -17.86 -21.49
C ARG A 134 11.34 -16.34 -21.53
N GLY A 135 10.74 -15.78 -22.59
CA GLY A 135 10.60 -14.32 -22.71
C GLY A 135 9.61 -13.74 -21.71
N GLY A 136 8.51 -14.45 -21.41
CA GLY A 136 7.47 -14.02 -20.50
C GLY A 136 7.93 -13.94 -19.04
N ILE A 137 8.63 -14.95 -18.52
CA ILE A 137 9.12 -14.97 -17.15
C ILE A 137 10.20 -13.91 -16.92
N THR A 138 11.18 -13.80 -17.81
CA THR A 138 12.25 -12.79 -17.68
C THR A 138 11.69 -11.38 -17.78
N ALA A 139 10.76 -11.11 -18.69
CA ALA A 139 10.07 -9.84 -18.82
C ALA A 139 9.23 -9.54 -17.56
N LEU A 140 8.53 -10.54 -17.00
CA LEU A 140 7.79 -10.39 -15.76
C LEU A 140 8.69 -9.94 -14.61
N TYR A 141 9.81 -10.63 -14.37
CA TYR A 141 10.75 -10.26 -13.32
C TYR A 141 11.39 -8.89 -13.55
N ALA A 142 11.67 -8.52 -14.82
CA ALA A 142 12.16 -7.19 -15.16
C ALA A 142 11.13 -6.09 -14.82
N VAL A 143 9.88 -6.29 -15.19
CA VAL A 143 8.78 -5.36 -14.84
C VAL A 143 8.59 -5.28 -13.33
N LEU A 144 8.65 -6.40 -12.60
CA LEU A 144 8.53 -6.42 -11.15
C LEU A 144 9.72 -5.74 -10.46
N ALA A 145 10.94 -5.90 -10.94
CA ALA A 145 12.11 -5.20 -10.43
C ALA A 145 12.00 -3.68 -10.64
N LEU A 146 11.48 -3.27 -11.78
CA LEU A 146 11.22 -1.86 -12.08
C LEU A 146 10.10 -1.30 -11.24
N ALA A 147 9.03 -2.07 -11.00
CA ALA A 147 7.95 -1.70 -10.08
C ALA A 147 8.48 -1.55 -8.64
N ALA A 148 9.35 -2.46 -8.21
CA ALA A 148 10.01 -2.37 -6.92
C ALA A 148 10.88 -1.10 -6.79
N LEU A 149 11.62 -0.74 -7.83
CA LEU A 149 12.40 0.50 -7.90
C LEU A 149 11.47 1.72 -7.79
N GLN A 150 10.42 1.78 -8.59
CA GLN A 150 9.43 2.86 -8.58
C GLN A 150 8.79 3.02 -7.20
N MET A 151 8.31 1.95 -6.58
CA MET A 151 7.66 2.00 -5.27
C MET A 151 8.65 2.33 -4.15
N SER A 152 9.90 1.88 -4.26
CA SER A 152 10.95 2.20 -3.28
C SER A 152 11.34 3.68 -3.33
N THR A 153 11.48 4.26 -4.51
CA THR A 153 11.81 5.68 -4.66
C THR A 153 10.68 6.59 -4.18
N LEU A 154 9.41 6.22 -4.46
CA LEU A 154 8.23 6.89 -3.93
C LEU A 154 8.18 6.79 -2.40
N GLY A 155 8.43 5.61 -1.83
CA GLY A 155 8.48 5.41 -0.39
C GLY A 155 9.55 6.27 0.30
N LEU A 156 10.76 6.36 -0.27
CA LEU A 156 11.83 7.22 0.25
C LEU A 156 11.46 8.70 0.16
N LEU A 157 10.83 9.14 -0.94
CA LEU A 157 10.35 10.52 -1.09
C LEU A 157 9.34 10.86 0.00
N VAL A 158 8.36 10.03 0.24
CA VAL A 158 7.35 10.21 1.29
C VAL A 158 8.01 10.20 2.67
N SER A 159 8.92 9.25 2.92
CA SER A 159 9.68 9.15 4.17
C SER A 159 10.47 10.42 4.45
N SER A 160 11.05 11.05 3.42
CA SER A 160 11.78 12.31 3.57
C SER A 160 10.88 13.46 4.04
N ARG A 161 9.60 13.45 3.69
CA ARG A 161 8.62 14.51 4.01
C ARG A 161 7.85 14.26 5.30
N SER A 162 7.73 13.01 5.72
CA SER A 162 6.93 12.61 6.88
C SER A 162 7.67 12.81 8.19
N GLN A 163 6.90 13.02 9.27
CA GLN A 163 7.42 13.16 10.63
C GLN A 163 7.07 11.97 11.54
N SER A 164 6.14 11.11 11.10
CA SER A 164 5.74 9.90 11.83
C SER A 164 5.73 8.70 10.90
N ALA A 165 6.11 7.53 11.41
CA ALA A 165 6.14 6.29 10.64
C ALA A 165 4.76 5.89 10.12
N ASP A 166 3.73 6.05 10.96
CA ASP A 166 2.33 5.76 10.58
C ASP A 166 1.83 6.67 9.47
N GLY A 167 2.17 7.98 9.53
CA GLY A 167 1.83 8.94 8.48
C GLY A 167 2.53 8.63 7.17
N ALA A 168 3.82 8.25 7.24
CA ALA A 168 4.60 7.86 6.08
C ALA A 168 4.01 6.62 5.39
N LEU A 169 3.65 5.59 6.15
CA LEU A 169 3.03 4.37 5.60
C LEU A 169 1.70 4.68 4.92
N ARG A 170 0.81 5.44 5.56
CA ARG A 170 -0.50 5.81 4.97
C ARG A 170 -0.34 6.51 3.65
N PHE A 171 0.52 7.54 3.64
CA PHE A 171 0.71 8.35 2.45
C PHE A 171 1.37 7.54 1.32
N THR A 172 2.33 6.67 1.67
CA THR A 172 2.98 5.78 0.70
C THR A 172 2.00 4.80 0.09
N TYR A 173 1.19 4.09 0.90
CA TYR A 173 0.21 3.15 0.36
C TYR A 173 -0.92 3.85 -0.41
N GLY A 174 -1.34 5.04 0.02
CA GLY A 174 -2.26 5.88 -0.75
C GLY A 174 -1.69 6.25 -2.13
N LEU A 175 -0.40 6.59 -2.18
CA LEU A 175 0.27 6.93 -3.44
C LEU A 175 0.50 5.69 -4.31
N VAL A 176 0.88 4.54 -3.72
CA VAL A 176 0.98 3.25 -4.42
C VAL A 176 -0.35 2.88 -5.06
N LEU A 177 -1.44 3.02 -4.31
CA LEU A 177 -2.79 2.77 -4.83
C LEU A 177 -3.15 3.74 -5.96
N ALA A 178 -2.85 5.04 -5.78
CA ALA A 178 -3.08 6.05 -6.81
C ALA A 178 -2.31 5.70 -8.10
N VAL A 179 -1.04 5.32 -7.99
CA VAL A 179 -0.23 4.94 -9.15
C VAL A 179 -0.68 3.61 -9.74
N ALA A 180 -1.00 2.60 -8.93
CA ALA A 180 -1.36 1.28 -9.44
C ALA A 180 -2.78 1.23 -10.04
N VAL A 181 -3.73 1.98 -9.50
CA VAL A 181 -5.16 1.84 -9.80
C VAL A 181 -5.76 3.13 -10.36
N LEU A 182 -5.57 4.29 -9.68
CA LEU A 182 -6.22 5.53 -10.09
C LEU A 182 -5.77 6.01 -11.47
N THR A 183 -4.53 5.71 -11.87
CA THR A 183 -4.02 6.03 -13.21
C THR A 183 -4.70 5.23 -14.33
N LEU A 184 -5.38 4.12 -14.01
CA LEU A 184 -6.14 3.32 -14.98
C LEU A 184 -7.52 3.94 -15.29
N ALA A 185 -8.09 4.69 -14.34
CA ALA A 185 -9.44 5.24 -14.44
C ALA A 185 -9.66 6.12 -15.69
N PRO A 186 -8.77 7.10 -16.06
CA PRO A 186 -8.98 7.94 -17.22
C PRO A 186 -9.06 7.13 -18.52
N HIS A 187 -8.23 6.10 -18.67
CA HIS A 187 -8.27 5.23 -19.85
C HIS A 187 -9.54 4.38 -19.89
N ALA A 188 -10.02 3.91 -18.74
CA ALA A 188 -11.28 3.16 -18.67
C ALA A 188 -12.49 4.04 -19.02
N LEU A 189 -12.46 5.31 -18.60
CA LEU A 189 -13.52 6.30 -18.89
C LEU A 189 -13.55 6.72 -20.36
N LEU A 190 -12.40 6.84 -21.00
CA LEU A 190 -12.26 7.32 -22.38
C LEU A 190 -12.18 6.17 -23.40
N ARG A 191 -12.57 4.95 -23.02
CA ARG A 191 -12.63 3.80 -23.94
C ARG A 191 -13.59 4.11 -25.11
N GLY A 192 -13.07 3.97 -26.34
CA GLY A 192 -13.86 4.21 -27.54
C GLY A 192 -13.92 5.67 -28.01
N THR A 193 -13.32 6.62 -27.29
CA THR A 193 -13.16 7.99 -27.77
C THR A 193 -11.83 8.16 -28.50
N ALA A 194 -11.83 8.87 -29.62
CA ALA A 194 -10.61 9.24 -30.34
C ALA A 194 -10.29 10.71 -30.01
N GLY A 195 -9.00 11.03 -29.81
CA GLY A 195 -8.56 12.39 -29.56
C GLY A 195 -7.36 12.50 -28.63
N PRO A 196 -6.80 13.70 -28.44
CA PRO A 196 -5.60 13.91 -27.63
C PRO A 196 -5.82 13.55 -26.15
N ALA A 197 -7.05 13.66 -25.64
CA ALA A 197 -7.38 13.25 -24.27
C ALA A 197 -7.26 11.73 -24.08
N ALA A 198 -7.69 10.93 -25.07
CA ALA A 198 -7.56 9.48 -25.04
C ALA A 198 -6.08 9.04 -25.11
N GLU A 199 -5.27 9.77 -25.88
CA GLU A 199 -3.83 9.52 -25.96
C GLU A 199 -3.12 9.83 -24.63
N LEU A 200 -3.41 10.97 -24.01
CA LEU A 200 -2.92 11.30 -22.67
C LEU A 200 -3.35 10.25 -21.63
N ALA A 201 -4.59 9.78 -21.69
CA ALA A 201 -5.08 8.73 -20.81
C ALA A 201 -4.34 7.40 -21.03
N SER A 202 -3.96 7.08 -22.27
CA SER A 202 -3.15 5.91 -22.60
C SER A 202 -1.73 5.99 -22.03
N TRP A 203 -1.11 7.18 -22.06
CA TRP A 203 0.19 7.42 -21.43
C TRP A 203 0.09 7.36 -19.90
N LEU A 204 -0.94 7.97 -19.32
CA LEU A 204 -1.15 7.96 -17.87
C LEU A 204 -1.33 6.53 -17.33
N ARG A 205 -2.05 5.68 -18.07
CA ARG A 205 -2.19 4.26 -17.76
C ARG A 205 -0.85 3.55 -17.69
N CYS A 206 0.11 3.89 -18.58
CA CYS A 206 1.42 3.29 -18.60
C CYS A 206 2.29 3.67 -17.39
N LEU A 207 1.85 4.55 -16.49
CA LEU A 207 2.52 4.82 -15.21
C LEU A 207 2.30 3.69 -14.20
N SER A 208 1.21 2.92 -14.35
CA SER A 208 0.91 1.75 -13.52
C SER A 208 1.71 0.53 -13.95
N PRO A 209 2.25 -0.28 -13.01
CA PRO A 209 2.87 -1.57 -13.32
C PRO A 209 1.85 -2.63 -13.76
N VAL A 210 0.55 -2.45 -13.44
CA VAL A 210 -0.49 -3.45 -13.71
C VAL A 210 -0.64 -3.75 -15.19
N PRO A 211 -0.82 -2.77 -16.10
CA PRO A 211 -0.95 -3.04 -17.54
C PRO A 211 0.30 -3.65 -18.15
N ALA A 212 1.48 -3.25 -17.66
CA ALA A 212 2.74 -3.84 -18.15
C ALA A 212 2.86 -5.34 -17.80
N VAL A 213 2.44 -5.71 -16.58
CA VAL A 213 2.36 -7.14 -16.19
C VAL A 213 1.29 -7.87 -16.99
N MET A 214 0.13 -7.25 -17.24
CA MET A 214 -0.96 -7.84 -18.04
C MET A 214 -0.48 -8.15 -19.47
N GLU A 215 0.24 -7.21 -20.10
CA GLU A 215 0.82 -7.41 -21.43
C GLU A 215 1.81 -8.57 -21.44
N VAL A 216 2.75 -8.61 -20.49
CA VAL A 216 3.74 -9.68 -20.38
C VAL A 216 3.10 -11.05 -20.15
N LEU A 217 1.98 -11.11 -19.44
CA LEU A 217 1.21 -12.33 -19.21
C LEU A 217 0.27 -12.71 -20.37
N GLY A 218 0.36 -12.02 -21.51
CA GLY A 218 -0.38 -12.35 -22.73
C GLY A 218 -1.89 -12.10 -22.61
N GLN A 219 -2.30 -11.08 -21.82
CA GLN A 219 -3.68 -10.60 -21.84
C GLN A 219 -3.81 -9.52 -22.92
N GLY A 220 -4.23 -9.92 -24.13
CA GLY A 220 -4.29 -9.06 -25.32
C GLY A 220 -5.32 -7.92 -25.28
N ASP A 221 -6.20 -7.88 -24.28
CA ASP A 221 -7.30 -6.90 -24.23
C ASP A 221 -6.89 -5.53 -23.65
N VAL A 222 -5.67 -5.40 -23.19
CA VAL A 222 -5.24 -4.22 -22.45
C VAL A 222 -4.67 -3.12 -23.33
N GLY A 223 -4.37 -3.41 -24.60
CA GLY A 223 -3.68 -2.47 -25.49
C GLY A 223 -4.28 -2.24 -26.86
N SER A 224 -5.21 -3.09 -27.33
CA SER A 224 -5.52 -3.19 -28.76
C SER A 224 -6.69 -2.34 -29.28
N HIS A 225 -7.36 -1.56 -28.46
CA HIS A 225 -8.50 -0.74 -28.88
C HIS A 225 -8.19 0.76 -29.05
N GLY A 226 -6.97 1.12 -29.41
CA GLY A 226 -6.63 2.46 -29.85
C GLY A 226 -6.05 2.40 -31.26
N LEU A 227 -6.41 3.37 -32.11
CA LEU A 227 -5.90 3.57 -33.47
C LEU A 227 -4.36 3.69 -33.59
N SER A 228 -3.63 3.63 -32.50
CA SER A 228 -2.17 3.55 -32.43
C SER A 228 -1.72 2.13 -32.10
N GLY A 229 -2.03 1.17 -32.98
CA GLY A 229 -1.49 -0.19 -32.93
C GLY A 229 0.00 -0.19 -33.20
N GLY A 230 0.84 -0.16 -32.19
CA GLY A 230 2.27 -0.25 -32.42
C GLY A 230 3.19 -0.03 -31.23
N PHE A 231 2.73 0.48 -30.10
CA PHE A 231 3.62 0.70 -28.98
C PHE A 231 3.27 -0.20 -27.79
N ALA A 232 4.16 -1.14 -27.49
CA ALA A 232 4.08 -2.01 -26.34
C ALA A 232 3.97 -1.19 -25.03
N VAL A 233 3.10 -1.59 -24.11
CA VAL A 233 2.88 -0.92 -22.84
C VAL A 233 4.09 -1.03 -21.92
N ALA A 234 4.75 -2.20 -21.94
CA ALA A 234 5.91 -2.47 -21.09
C ALA A 234 7.09 -1.49 -21.30
N PRO A 235 7.53 -1.14 -22.53
CA PRO A 235 8.60 -0.16 -22.70
C PRO A 235 8.17 1.27 -22.32
N ARG A 236 6.91 1.66 -22.55
CA ARG A 236 6.39 2.95 -22.08
C ARG A 236 6.39 3.02 -20.55
N TYR A 237 5.96 1.94 -19.90
CA TYR A 237 6.04 1.81 -18.44
C TYR A 237 7.50 1.93 -17.97
N ALA A 238 8.45 1.23 -18.62
CA ALA A 238 9.86 1.28 -18.24
C ALA A 238 10.41 2.71 -18.31
N LEU A 239 10.07 3.45 -19.34
CA LEU A 239 10.48 4.84 -19.50
C LEU A 239 9.85 5.74 -18.41
N LEU A 240 8.55 5.66 -18.20
CA LEU A 240 7.85 6.50 -17.20
C LEU A 240 8.25 6.16 -15.76
N ALA A 241 8.38 4.88 -15.44
CA ALA A 241 8.83 4.43 -14.12
C ALA A 241 10.27 4.83 -13.85
N GLY A 242 11.16 4.73 -14.88
CA GLY A 242 12.54 5.20 -14.79
C GLY A 242 12.63 6.71 -14.56
N LEU A 243 11.97 7.51 -15.39
CA LEU A 243 11.94 8.97 -15.23
C LEU A 243 11.32 9.38 -13.89
N GLY A 244 10.19 8.77 -13.52
CA GLY A 244 9.54 9.03 -12.22
C GLY A 244 10.44 8.69 -11.04
N SER A 245 11.17 7.57 -11.12
CA SER A 245 12.13 7.18 -10.09
C SER A 245 13.30 8.15 -9.97
N LEU A 246 13.82 8.67 -11.09
CA LEU A 246 14.87 9.68 -11.10
C LEU A 246 14.39 11.01 -10.51
N LEU A 247 13.18 11.46 -10.86
CA LEU A 247 12.57 12.66 -10.29
C LEU A 247 12.36 12.51 -8.77
N CYS A 248 11.88 11.37 -8.31
CA CYS A 248 11.72 11.08 -6.89
C CYS A 248 13.07 11.05 -6.16
N ALA A 249 14.10 10.48 -6.79
CA ALA A 249 15.45 10.46 -6.27
C ALA A 249 16.02 11.88 -6.11
N TRP A 250 15.94 12.67 -7.17
CA TRP A 250 16.38 14.08 -7.15
C TRP A 250 15.65 14.88 -6.09
N ALA A 251 14.31 14.78 -6.02
CA ALA A 251 13.51 15.49 -5.03
C ALA A 251 13.83 15.07 -3.59
N THR A 252 14.18 13.79 -3.36
CA THR A 252 14.58 13.28 -2.04
C THR A 252 15.94 13.82 -1.65
N VAL A 253 16.92 13.77 -2.55
CA VAL A 253 18.28 14.25 -2.30
C VAL A 253 18.33 15.77 -2.12
N ALA A 254 17.62 16.54 -2.97
CA ALA A 254 17.50 17.97 -2.83
C ALA A 254 16.97 18.36 -1.44
N ARG A 255 15.97 17.60 -0.94
CA ARG A 255 15.42 17.84 0.39
C ARG A 255 16.38 17.47 1.52
N LEU A 256 17.16 16.42 1.37
CA LEU A 256 18.18 16.05 2.36
C LEU A 256 19.25 17.14 2.50
N ASN A 257 19.56 17.86 1.41
CA ASN A 257 20.50 18.99 1.43
C ASN A 257 19.97 20.23 2.21
N HIS A 258 18.66 20.50 2.10
CA HIS A 258 18.09 21.78 2.58
C HIS A 258 17.43 21.74 3.95
N THR A 259 17.04 20.57 4.48
CA THR A 259 16.14 20.50 5.65
C THR A 259 16.68 19.83 6.89
N ALA A 260 17.89 19.32 6.84
CA ALA A 260 18.40 18.48 7.90
C ALA A 260 18.88 19.24 9.14
N LEU A 261 19.31 20.48 8.98
CA LEU A 261 19.93 21.24 10.07
C LEU A 261 18.97 22.18 10.81
N ASP A 262 17.80 22.50 10.24
CA ASP A 262 16.99 23.64 10.70
C ASP A 262 15.74 23.28 11.54
N ARG A 263 15.50 22.01 11.85
CA ARG A 263 14.41 21.64 12.75
C ARG A 263 14.96 20.97 14.01
N ALA A 264 15.44 21.81 14.91
CA ALA A 264 15.38 21.48 16.31
C ALA A 264 13.98 20.90 16.62
N ARG A 265 13.94 19.76 17.31
CA ARG A 265 12.71 19.16 17.87
C ARG A 265 11.80 20.29 18.33
N PRO A 266 10.55 20.40 17.86
CA PRO A 266 9.64 21.38 18.42
C PRO A 266 9.64 21.14 19.93
N PRO A 267 9.96 22.14 20.77
CA PRO A 267 9.88 21.99 22.21
C PRO A 267 8.48 21.46 22.49
N GLY A 268 8.37 20.44 23.35
CA GLY A 268 7.12 19.78 23.65
C GLY A 268 6.02 20.82 23.80
N VAL A 269 4.94 20.67 23.05
CA VAL A 269 3.84 21.63 22.98
C VAL A 269 3.32 21.83 24.40
N MET A 270 3.77 22.87 25.06
CA MET A 270 3.10 23.35 26.25
C MET A 270 1.69 23.77 25.83
N THR A 271 0.68 23.25 26.51
CA THR A 271 -0.76 23.41 26.27
C THR A 271 -1.28 24.85 26.35
N GLN A 272 -0.44 25.86 26.18
CA GLN A 272 -0.82 27.28 26.22
C GLN A 272 -0.84 27.98 24.86
N ASP A 273 -0.78 27.24 23.74
CA ASP A 273 -0.89 27.86 22.43
C ASP A 273 -2.29 28.47 22.20
N ARG A 274 -2.33 29.79 22.15
CA ARG A 274 -3.52 30.59 21.78
C ARG A 274 -4.13 30.17 20.44
N SER A 275 -3.36 29.59 19.53
CA SER A 275 -3.84 29.04 18.25
C SER A 275 -4.69 27.78 18.41
N ALA A 276 -4.53 27.02 19.48
CA ALA A 276 -5.38 25.89 19.82
C ALA A 276 -6.78 26.36 20.27
N ARG A 277 -6.85 27.48 21.00
CA ARG A 277 -8.13 28.09 21.43
C ARG A 277 -8.97 28.61 20.25
N GLN A 278 -8.35 29.19 19.21
CA GLN A 278 -9.09 29.66 18.04
C GLN A 278 -9.59 28.51 17.14
N ARG A 279 -8.88 27.39 17.08
CA ARG A 279 -9.36 26.18 16.40
C ARG A 279 -10.49 25.48 17.13
N VAL A 280 -10.46 25.52 18.46
CA VAL A 280 -11.52 25.00 19.31
C VAL A 280 -12.79 25.87 19.20
N ALA A 281 -12.66 27.18 19.13
CA ALA A 281 -13.82 28.11 19.02
C ALA A 281 -14.61 27.94 17.70
N ARG A 282 -13.97 27.57 16.59
CA ARG A 282 -14.67 27.27 15.32
C ARG A 282 -15.33 25.89 15.28
N GLY A 283 -14.93 24.97 16.16
CA GLY A 283 -15.51 23.63 16.29
C GLY A 283 -16.58 23.50 17.39
N VAL A 284 -16.77 24.53 18.21
CA VAL A 284 -17.59 24.49 19.44
C VAL A 284 -19.06 24.20 19.16
N LEU A 285 -19.62 24.68 18.04
CA LEU A 285 -21.02 24.42 17.72
C LEU A 285 -21.30 22.94 17.39
N PHE A 286 -20.30 22.21 16.84
CA PHE A 286 -20.43 20.77 16.56
C PHE A 286 -20.04 19.90 17.77
N LEU A 287 -19.13 20.42 18.64
CA LEU A 287 -18.67 19.73 19.86
C LEU A 287 -19.71 19.76 20.98
N PHE A 288 -20.63 20.72 20.97
CA PHE A 288 -21.68 20.85 22.02
C PHE A 288 -22.70 19.70 21.98
N PHE A 289 -22.95 19.13 20.80
CA PHE A 289 -23.82 17.97 20.64
C PHE A 289 -23.11 16.62 20.83
N PHE A 290 -21.79 16.56 20.67
CA PHE A 290 -21.01 15.32 20.74
C PHE A 290 -19.68 15.54 21.46
N ASP A 291 -19.72 15.79 22.79
CA ASP A 291 -18.50 15.78 23.60
C ASP A 291 -18.18 14.34 24.08
N PRO A 292 -17.20 13.66 23.47
CA PRO A 292 -16.82 12.31 23.88
C PRO A 292 -16.07 12.27 25.20
N GLN A 293 -15.70 13.42 25.78
CA GLN A 293 -14.94 13.50 27.05
C GLN A 293 -15.84 13.48 28.28
N ARG A 294 -17.15 13.69 28.15
CA ARG A 294 -18.14 13.78 29.24
C ARG A 294 -18.76 12.44 29.65
N ARG A 295 -18.07 11.32 29.46
CA ARG A 295 -18.59 10.02 29.92
C ARG A 295 -18.20 9.76 31.36
N ALA A 296 -19.12 10.01 32.28
CA ALA A 296 -19.09 9.60 33.69
C ALA A 296 -19.36 8.09 33.90
N GLY A 297 -19.48 7.28 32.84
CA GLY A 297 -19.75 5.85 32.93
C GLY A 297 -18.48 5.03 33.07
N GLY A 298 -18.43 4.12 34.02
CA GLY A 298 -17.40 3.12 34.17
C GLY A 298 -17.31 2.20 32.95
N MET A 299 -16.16 1.51 32.75
CA MET A 299 -16.00 0.54 31.67
C MET A 299 -16.88 -0.69 31.91
N SER A 300 -17.63 -1.10 30.90
CA SER A 300 -18.40 -2.33 30.93
C SER A 300 -17.45 -3.54 31.05
N ARG A 301 -17.83 -4.54 31.85
CA ARG A 301 -17.08 -5.79 32.02
C ARG A 301 -16.88 -6.59 30.72
N TRP A 302 -17.71 -6.33 29.72
CA TRP A 302 -17.69 -7.00 28.43
C TRP A 302 -16.71 -6.38 27.39
N VAL A 303 -16.19 -5.21 27.68
CA VAL A 303 -15.31 -4.48 26.74
C VAL A 303 -13.86 -4.57 27.21
N ASN A 304 -12.98 -4.99 26.31
CA ASN A 304 -11.55 -5.08 26.62
C ASN A 304 -10.96 -3.69 26.93
N PRO A 305 -10.38 -3.47 28.13
CA PRO A 305 -9.88 -2.15 28.54
C PRO A 305 -8.75 -1.63 27.65
N VAL A 306 -7.95 -2.53 27.07
CA VAL A 306 -6.87 -2.17 26.12
C VAL A 306 -7.45 -1.59 24.84
N MET A 307 -8.54 -2.17 24.31
CA MET A 307 -9.24 -1.63 23.14
C MET A 307 -9.78 -0.23 23.41
N VAL A 308 -10.39 0.01 24.58
CA VAL A 308 -10.90 1.34 24.96
C VAL A 308 -9.77 2.36 25.07
N LYS A 309 -8.63 1.97 25.67
CA LYS A 309 -7.44 2.83 25.75
C LYS A 309 -6.96 3.21 24.34
N GLU A 310 -6.85 2.25 23.42
CA GLU A 310 -6.41 2.50 22.05
C GLU A 310 -7.34 3.48 21.31
N PHE A 311 -8.66 3.33 21.45
CA PHE A 311 -9.63 4.27 20.85
C PHE A 311 -9.53 5.68 21.43
N ARG A 312 -9.17 5.82 22.71
CA ARG A 312 -9.02 7.13 23.36
C ARG A 312 -7.69 7.81 23.02
N SER A 313 -6.61 7.04 22.92
CA SER A 313 -5.24 7.57 22.76
C SER A 313 -4.85 7.87 21.31
N ARG A 314 -5.43 7.18 20.33
CA ARG A 314 -5.06 7.33 18.92
C ARG A 314 -5.86 8.43 18.22
N ARG A 315 -5.20 9.15 17.29
CA ARG A 315 -5.86 10.14 16.42
C ARG A 315 -7.02 9.54 15.61
N PHE A 316 -6.89 8.29 15.17
CA PHE A 316 -7.95 7.53 14.47
C PHE A 316 -9.02 6.96 15.42
N GLY A 317 -8.75 6.86 16.70
CA GLY A 317 -9.72 6.46 17.71
C GLY A 317 -10.71 7.57 18.06
N ARG A 318 -10.47 8.81 17.63
CA ARG A 318 -11.45 9.88 17.79
C ARG A 318 -12.62 9.64 16.86
N SER A 319 -13.78 9.40 17.46
CA SER A 319 -15.03 8.96 16.81
C SER A 319 -15.42 9.77 15.56
N HIS A 320 -15.16 11.06 15.53
CA HIS A 320 -15.51 11.89 14.37
C HIS A 320 -14.62 11.70 13.13
N TRP A 321 -13.39 11.20 13.26
CA TRP A 321 -12.58 10.85 12.10
C TRP A 321 -13.03 9.54 11.45
N THR A 322 -13.32 8.53 12.27
CA THR A 322 -13.86 7.26 11.78
C THR A 322 -15.25 7.44 11.20
N LEU A 323 -16.11 8.24 11.84
CA LEU A 323 -17.44 8.56 11.32
C LEU A 323 -17.40 9.30 9.98
N ARG A 324 -16.49 10.28 9.81
CA ARG A 324 -16.31 10.97 8.53
C ARG A 324 -15.85 10.03 7.42
N LEU A 325 -14.95 9.11 7.74
CA LEU A 325 -14.47 8.13 6.79
C LEU A 325 -15.58 7.15 6.40
N ILE A 326 -16.34 6.65 7.39
CA ILE A 326 -17.51 5.79 7.16
C ILE A 326 -18.57 6.52 6.33
N ALA A 327 -18.87 7.77 6.65
CA ALA A 327 -19.82 8.57 5.87
C ALA A 327 -19.33 8.78 4.43
N LEU A 328 -18.05 9.09 4.24
CA LEU A 328 -17.45 9.27 2.91
C LEU A 328 -17.51 7.98 2.09
N THR A 329 -17.18 6.84 2.68
CA THR A 329 -17.23 5.54 1.99
C THR A 329 -18.65 5.12 1.67
N ALA A 330 -19.61 5.38 2.54
CA ALA A 330 -21.03 5.13 2.30
C ALA A 330 -21.56 6.00 1.16
N VAL A 331 -21.23 7.30 1.15
CA VAL A 331 -21.63 8.22 0.07
C VAL A 331 -21.02 7.82 -1.26
N LEU A 332 -19.73 7.44 -1.28
CA LEU A 332 -19.08 6.94 -2.49
C LEU A 332 -19.71 5.63 -2.99
N SER A 333 -20.02 4.72 -2.09
CA SER A 333 -20.65 3.44 -2.43
C SER A 333 -22.05 3.65 -3.01
N LEU A 334 -22.86 4.50 -2.38
CA LEU A 334 -24.21 4.86 -2.89
C LEU A 334 -24.13 5.65 -4.19
N GLY A 335 -23.14 6.57 -4.33
CA GLY A 335 -22.93 7.31 -5.56
C GLY A 335 -22.59 6.41 -6.74
N LEU A 336 -21.70 5.44 -6.55
CA LEU A 336 -21.38 4.44 -7.56
C LEU A 336 -22.62 3.59 -7.93
N SER A 337 -23.40 3.21 -6.93
CA SER A 337 -24.64 2.43 -7.17
C SER A 337 -25.71 3.26 -7.87
N TYR A 338 -25.83 4.55 -7.57
CA TYR A 338 -26.73 5.47 -8.30
C TYR A 338 -26.31 5.63 -9.76
N VAL A 339 -25.03 5.75 -10.04
CA VAL A 339 -24.49 5.80 -11.42
C VAL A 339 -24.81 4.50 -12.16
N ALA A 340 -24.77 3.34 -11.49
CA ALA A 340 -25.20 2.07 -12.05
C ALA A 340 -26.68 2.07 -12.41
N ALA A 341 -27.52 2.53 -11.47
CA ALA A 341 -28.97 2.53 -11.63
C ALA A 341 -29.44 3.51 -12.71
N SER A 342 -28.81 4.69 -12.81
CA SER A 342 -29.19 5.72 -13.77
C SER A 342 -28.72 5.46 -15.20
N GLY A 343 -27.78 4.53 -15.41
CA GLY A 343 -27.15 4.32 -16.72
C GLY A 343 -26.40 5.52 -17.28
N ALA A 344 -26.19 6.58 -16.46
CA ALA A 344 -25.70 7.90 -16.89
C ALA A 344 -24.34 7.86 -17.59
N LEU A 345 -23.50 6.85 -17.30
CA LEU A 345 -22.19 6.69 -17.91
C LEU A 345 -22.10 5.52 -18.89
N GLY A 346 -23.21 4.81 -19.18
CA GLY A 346 -23.19 3.62 -20.02
C GLY A 346 -22.37 2.46 -19.47
N TRP A 347 -22.00 2.51 -18.18
CA TRP A 347 -21.23 1.48 -17.53
C TRP A 347 -22.15 0.32 -17.12
N GLY A 348 -21.80 -0.89 -17.53
CA GLY A 348 -22.53 -2.07 -17.09
C GLY A 348 -22.40 -2.27 -15.57
N VAL A 349 -23.42 -2.94 -15.00
CA VAL A 349 -23.46 -3.29 -13.56
C VAL A 349 -22.19 -4.01 -13.11
N GLU A 350 -21.56 -4.79 -14.00
CA GLU A 350 -20.31 -5.51 -13.72
C GLU A 350 -19.11 -4.58 -13.49
N VAL A 351 -19.01 -3.49 -14.27
CA VAL A 351 -17.93 -2.52 -14.13
C VAL A 351 -18.04 -1.78 -12.79
N ILE A 352 -19.25 -1.42 -12.42
CA ILE A 352 -19.51 -0.69 -11.17
C ILE A 352 -19.38 -1.62 -9.96
N GLY A 353 -19.81 -2.87 -10.07
CA GLY A 353 -19.55 -3.90 -9.07
C GLY A 353 -18.05 -4.11 -8.85
N GLY A 354 -17.28 -4.19 -9.94
CA GLY A 354 -15.81 -4.21 -9.88
C GLY A 354 -15.21 -2.99 -9.19
N ALA A 355 -15.74 -1.80 -9.45
CA ALA A 355 -15.30 -0.55 -8.80
C ALA A 355 -15.61 -0.55 -7.29
N LEU A 356 -16.73 -1.10 -6.85
CA LEU A 356 -17.03 -1.26 -5.42
C LEU A 356 -16.09 -2.24 -4.72
N VAL A 357 -15.81 -3.39 -5.34
CA VAL A 357 -14.81 -4.35 -4.82
C VAL A 357 -13.43 -3.68 -4.73
N LEU A 358 -13.07 -2.93 -5.75
CA LEU A 358 -11.80 -2.21 -5.81
C LEU A 358 -11.71 -1.13 -4.72
N LEU A 359 -12.79 -0.41 -4.46
CA LEU A 359 -12.89 0.53 -3.34
C LEU A 359 -12.66 -0.18 -2.00
N GLN A 360 -13.26 -1.36 -1.76
CA GLN A 360 -13.06 -2.14 -0.54
C GLN A 360 -11.62 -2.60 -0.38
N VAL A 361 -11.04 -3.17 -1.42
CA VAL A 361 -9.65 -3.64 -1.42
C VAL A 361 -8.69 -2.46 -1.17
N ALA A 362 -8.96 -1.33 -1.81
CA ALA A 362 -8.22 -0.09 -1.61
C ALA A 362 -8.23 0.38 -0.15
N LEU A 363 -9.41 0.41 0.47
CA LEU A 363 -9.55 0.75 1.89
C LEU A 363 -8.76 -0.20 2.78
N LEU A 364 -8.82 -1.51 2.53
CA LEU A 364 -8.05 -2.49 3.29
C LEU A 364 -6.54 -2.30 3.13
N ILE A 365 -6.05 -2.12 1.91
CA ILE A 365 -4.62 -1.94 1.62
C ILE A 365 -4.07 -0.68 2.28
N VAL A 366 -4.81 0.42 2.27
CA VAL A 366 -4.36 1.71 2.84
C VAL A 366 -4.47 1.73 4.35
N PHE A 367 -5.59 1.25 4.90
CA PHE A 367 -5.85 1.42 6.33
C PHE A 367 -5.31 0.31 7.21
N THR A 368 -5.25 -0.96 6.73
CA THR A 368 -4.75 -2.08 7.56
C THR A 368 -3.29 -1.89 8.00
N PRO A 369 -2.32 -1.63 7.10
CA PRO A 369 -0.95 -1.39 7.53
C PRO A 369 -0.81 -0.16 8.42
N SER A 370 -1.57 0.88 8.12
CA SER A 370 -1.57 2.12 8.88
C SER A 370 -2.06 1.96 10.31
N LEU A 371 -3.11 1.18 10.51
CA LEU A 371 -3.68 0.93 11.84
C LEU A 371 -2.82 -0.08 12.63
N ALA A 372 -2.23 -1.06 11.93
CA ALA A 372 -1.48 -2.14 12.57
C ALA A 372 -0.03 -1.76 12.92
N ALA A 373 0.64 -0.94 12.11
CA ALA A 373 2.08 -0.69 12.22
C ALA A 373 2.52 -0.13 13.58
N GLY A 374 1.74 0.78 14.15
CA GLY A 374 2.06 1.43 15.42
C GLY A 374 1.54 0.73 16.68
N LEU A 375 0.89 -0.44 16.58
CA LEU A 375 0.20 -1.08 17.71
C LEU A 375 1.11 -1.39 18.91
N VAL A 376 2.30 -1.86 18.64
CA VAL A 376 3.28 -2.27 19.66
C VAL A 376 4.49 -1.35 19.67
N SER A 377 4.93 -0.90 18.48
CA SER A 377 6.14 -0.07 18.35
C SER A 377 6.00 1.27 19.04
N ALA A 378 4.85 1.94 18.91
CA ALA A 378 4.62 3.23 19.54
C ALA A 378 4.65 3.15 21.08
N GLU A 379 4.14 2.07 21.68
CA GLU A 379 4.21 1.88 23.13
C GLU A 379 5.62 1.52 23.61
N ARG A 380 6.39 0.78 22.82
CA ARG A 380 7.80 0.51 23.12
C ARG A 380 8.65 1.77 23.04
N GLU A 381 8.40 2.60 22.02
CA GLU A 381 9.11 3.87 21.84
C GLU A 381 8.77 4.89 22.95
N SER A 382 7.53 4.89 23.44
CA SER A 382 7.09 5.76 24.54
C SER A 382 7.38 5.22 25.94
N GLY A 383 7.91 3.99 26.08
CA GLY A 383 8.15 3.34 27.36
C GLY A 383 6.87 2.84 28.06
N SER A 384 5.69 3.11 27.51
CA SER A 384 4.40 2.73 28.12
C SER A 384 4.12 1.21 28.07
N TRP A 385 4.91 0.46 27.30
CA TRP A 385 4.79 -0.99 27.19
C TRP A 385 5.03 -1.70 28.54
N GLN A 386 6.01 -1.24 29.32
CA GLN A 386 6.31 -1.82 30.62
C GLN A 386 5.15 -1.60 31.61
N LEU A 387 4.54 -0.40 31.59
CA LEU A 387 3.36 -0.10 32.41
C LEU A 387 2.19 -1.02 32.07
N LEU A 388 2.03 -1.36 30.78
CA LEU A 388 0.97 -2.24 30.32
C LEU A 388 1.19 -3.69 30.78
N LEU A 389 2.44 -4.16 30.84
CA LEU A 389 2.80 -5.48 31.35
C LEU A 389 2.64 -5.60 32.87
N MET A 390 2.69 -4.49 33.61
CA MET A 390 2.45 -4.48 35.06
C MET A 390 0.96 -4.53 35.42
N THR A 391 0.05 -4.42 34.43
CA THR A 391 -1.39 -4.57 34.68
C THR A 391 -1.75 -6.05 34.90
N PRO A 392 -2.80 -6.37 35.66
CA PRO A 392 -3.25 -7.73 35.91
C PRO A 392 -3.92 -8.40 34.69
N LEU A 393 -3.60 -7.93 33.47
CA LEU A 393 -4.13 -8.44 32.23
C LEU A 393 -3.22 -9.53 31.66
N SER A 394 -3.82 -10.64 31.22
CA SER A 394 -3.07 -11.67 30.52
C SER A 394 -2.54 -11.16 29.19
N ALA A 395 -1.39 -11.65 28.73
CA ALA A 395 -0.79 -11.28 27.44
C ALA A 395 -1.77 -11.48 26.26
N GLY A 396 -2.59 -12.55 26.33
CA GLY A 396 -3.64 -12.81 25.35
C GLY A 396 -4.76 -11.76 25.36
N ALA A 397 -5.12 -11.23 26.52
CA ALA A 397 -6.13 -10.17 26.64
C ALA A 397 -5.59 -8.84 26.05
N ILE A 398 -4.31 -8.53 26.27
CA ILE A 398 -3.63 -7.37 25.71
C ILE A 398 -3.60 -7.48 24.18
N LEU A 399 -3.18 -8.63 23.65
CA LEU A 399 -3.09 -8.86 22.20
C LEU A 399 -4.47 -8.79 21.53
N ARG A 400 -5.49 -9.45 22.09
CA ARG A 400 -6.87 -9.37 21.57
C ARG A 400 -7.39 -7.94 21.60
N GLY A 401 -7.16 -7.17 22.66
CA GLY A 401 -7.57 -5.77 22.73
C GLY A 401 -6.94 -4.91 21.65
N LYS A 402 -5.67 -5.13 21.35
CA LYS A 402 -4.95 -4.45 20.27
C LYS A 402 -5.43 -4.87 18.88
N LEU A 403 -5.65 -6.15 18.63
CA LEU A 403 -6.19 -6.64 17.37
C LEU A 403 -7.62 -6.11 17.13
N LEU A 404 -8.49 -6.16 18.13
CA LEU A 404 -9.85 -5.62 18.04
C LEU A 404 -9.87 -4.11 17.76
N SER A 405 -8.89 -3.36 18.27
CA SER A 405 -8.79 -1.92 17.99
C SER A 405 -8.49 -1.60 16.53
N VAL A 406 -7.94 -2.54 15.77
CA VAL A 406 -7.73 -2.43 14.31
C VAL A 406 -8.87 -3.06 13.53
N ALA A 407 -9.31 -4.23 13.94
CA ALA A 407 -10.36 -4.97 13.23
C ALA A 407 -11.70 -4.22 13.24
N TRP A 408 -12.07 -3.60 14.34
CA TRP A 408 -13.34 -2.89 14.47
C TRP A 408 -13.54 -1.73 13.50
N PRO A 409 -12.60 -0.75 13.37
CA PRO A 409 -12.71 0.30 12.36
C PRO A 409 -12.71 -0.23 10.92
N LEU A 410 -11.93 -1.27 10.62
CA LEU A 410 -11.93 -1.89 9.30
C LEU A 410 -13.27 -2.57 8.98
N LEU A 411 -13.84 -3.27 9.94
CA LEU A 411 -15.17 -3.88 9.80
C LEU A 411 -16.24 -2.81 9.56
N LEU A 412 -16.22 -1.71 10.29
CA LEU A 412 -17.14 -0.60 10.08
C LEU A 412 -16.99 0.03 8.68
N LEU A 413 -15.76 0.16 8.17
CA LEU A 413 -15.51 0.63 6.81
C LEU A 413 -16.05 -0.34 5.75
N LEU A 414 -15.89 -1.64 5.95
CA LEU A 414 -16.47 -2.64 5.07
C LEU A 414 -18.01 -2.61 5.11
N CYS A 415 -18.58 -2.49 6.30
CA CYS A 415 -20.04 -2.36 6.45
C CYS A 415 -20.58 -1.08 5.78
N ALA A 416 -19.81 -0.01 5.72
CA ALA A 416 -20.20 1.22 5.04
C ALA A 416 -20.37 1.07 3.52
N THR A 417 -19.79 0.05 2.91
CA THR A 417 -19.98 -0.25 1.48
C THR A 417 -21.16 -1.17 1.21
N LEU A 418 -21.73 -1.83 2.22
CA LEU A 418 -22.87 -2.75 2.07
C LEU A 418 -24.11 -2.12 1.41
N PRO A 419 -24.52 -0.87 1.72
CA PRO A 419 -25.67 -0.25 1.05
C PRO A 419 -25.55 -0.25 -0.47
N GLY A 420 -24.34 -0.01 -1.00
CA GLY A 420 -24.10 -0.05 -2.45
C GLY A 420 -24.32 -1.44 -3.05
N TYR A 421 -23.88 -2.50 -2.36
CA TYR A 421 -24.12 -3.86 -2.83
C TYR A 421 -25.60 -4.24 -2.78
N VAL A 422 -26.33 -3.83 -1.74
CA VAL A 422 -27.77 -4.06 -1.64
C VAL A 422 -28.50 -3.42 -2.83
N VAL A 423 -28.17 -2.16 -3.16
CA VAL A 423 -28.74 -1.48 -4.34
C VAL A 423 -28.39 -2.22 -5.63
N MET A 424 -27.14 -2.69 -5.76
CA MET A 424 -26.72 -3.46 -6.95
C MET A 424 -27.46 -4.78 -7.09
N MET A 425 -27.77 -5.48 -5.98
CA MET A 425 -28.55 -6.72 -6.02
C MET A 425 -30.01 -6.48 -6.45
N THR A 426 -30.55 -5.28 -6.21
CA THR A 426 -31.92 -4.95 -6.64
C THR A 426 -32.02 -4.55 -8.11
N ILE A 427 -30.91 -4.12 -8.73
CA ILE A 427 -30.87 -3.70 -10.15
C ILE A 427 -30.71 -4.91 -11.09
N LYS A 428 -30.10 -5.99 -10.62
CA LYS A 428 -29.93 -7.22 -11.41
C LYS A 428 -30.95 -8.26 -10.89
N PRO A 429 -32.02 -8.58 -11.67
CA PRO A 429 -32.87 -9.68 -11.37
C PRO A 429 -32.14 -11.01 -11.52
#